data_71917f1e63b013422e855be9d3687c34
#
_entry.id   71917f1e63b013422e855be9d3687c34
#
_cell.length_a   1.000
_cell.length_b   1.000
_cell.length_c   1.000
_cell.angle_alpha   90.00
_cell.angle_beta   90.00
_cell.angle_gamma   90.00
#
_symmetry.space_group_name_H-M   'P 1'
#
loop_
_entity.id
_entity.type
_entity.pdbx_description
1 polymer ?
#
loop_
_entity_poly.entity_id
_entity_poly.type
_entity_poly.pdbx_seq_one_letter_code
_entity_poly.pdbx_strand_id
1 'polypeptide(L)'
;PGYVILPSFLPAKLVTALRDELREQDAAGQFHAAGIGRGAAQQIRRQIRGDRMAWLNDEWPAAAAYLQLMDDLRQQLNRTHFLGLAEYEAHYACYEPGSGYGRHVDRHATTPGGGQGQRGISTVCYLNEPEWPADAGGELALYPNEVETLKVAPEAGTLVVFRSDTLAHEVLPANRPRLSIAGWMRTRD
;
A
#
# COMPACT_ATOMS: atom_id res chain seq x y z
N PRO A 1 3.65 -15.85 10.72
CA PRO A 1 2.43 -15.65 9.92
C PRO A 1 2.70 -14.89 8.62
N GLY A 2 3.86 -14.22 8.43
CA GLY A 2 4.22 -13.49 7.21
C GLY A 2 3.65 -12.08 7.12
N TYR A 3 3.07 -11.56 8.20
CA TYR A 3 2.56 -10.19 8.32
C TYR A 3 2.69 -9.65 9.74
N VAL A 4 2.64 -8.33 9.86
CA VAL A 4 2.50 -7.58 11.12
C VAL A 4 1.59 -6.37 10.92
N ILE A 5 0.79 -6.06 11.93
CA ILE A 5 -0.07 -4.88 11.97
C ILE A 5 0.43 -4.00 13.09
N LEU A 6 0.69 -2.74 12.77
CA LEU A 6 1.23 -1.73 13.69
C LEU A 6 0.23 -0.58 13.82
N PRO A 7 -0.71 -0.66 14.79
CA PRO A 7 -1.63 0.44 15.04
C PRO A 7 -0.89 1.71 15.45
N SER A 8 -1.38 2.85 15.00
CA SER A 8 -0.79 4.16 15.33
C SER A 8 0.72 4.28 15.03
N PHE A 9 1.19 3.59 13.98
CA PHE A 9 2.58 3.65 13.55
C PHE A 9 3.00 5.06 13.13
N LEU A 10 2.15 5.75 12.37
CA LEU A 10 2.40 7.14 12.02
C LEU A 10 1.87 8.09 13.10
N PRO A 11 2.66 9.12 13.46
CA PRO A 11 2.17 10.21 14.28
C PRO A 11 0.98 10.92 13.64
N ALA A 12 -0.04 11.29 14.41
CA ALA A 12 -1.26 11.92 13.90
C ALA A 12 -0.99 13.17 13.03
N LYS A 13 0.03 13.97 13.37
CA LYS A 13 0.44 15.14 12.57
C LYS A 13 0.90 14.74 11.16
N LEU A 14 1.65 13.64 11.05
CA LEU A 14 2.12 13.17 9.74
C LEU A 14 0.96 12.57 8.94
N VAL A 15 0.05 11.84 9.57
CA VAL A 15 -1.17 11.33 8.91
C VAL A 15 -1.99 12.49 8.32
N THR A 16 -2.20 13.55 9.10
CA THR A 16 -2.93 14.74 8.62
C THR A 16 -2.19 15.40 7.46
N ALA A 17 -0.89 15.62 7.56
CA ALA A 17 -0.10 16.23 6.49
C ALA A 17 -0.12 15.41 5.20
N LEU A 18 0.01 14.08 5.28
CA LEU A 18 -0.06 13.17 4.13
C LEU A 18 -1.45 13.16 3.48
N ARG A 19 -2.51 13.18 4.29
CA ARG A 19 -3.89 13.24 3.79
C ARG A 19 -4.20 14.55 3.08
N ASP A 20 -3.74 15.67 3.63
CA ASP A 20 -3.94 16.99 3.03
C ASP A 20 -3.13 17.11 1.73
N GLU A 21 -1.87 16.67 1.72
CA GLU A 21 -1.05 16.60 0.51
C GLU A 21 -1.67 15.70 -0.56
N LEU A 22 -2.19 14.51 -0.19
CA LEU A 22 -2.93 13.63 -1.10
C LEU A 22 -4.09 14.39 -1.79
N ARG A 23 -4.89 15.12 -1.01
CA ARG A 23 -6.02 15.91 -1.53
C ARG A 23 -5.56 17.05 -2.46
N GLU A 24 -4.48 17.73 -2.11
CA GLU A 24 -3.88 18.78 -2.94
C GLU A 24 -3.40 18.23 -4.27
N GLN A 25 -2.67 17.10 -4.25
CA GLN A 25 -2.15 16.48 -5.47
C GLN A 25 -3.27 15.89 -6.35
N ASP A 26 -4.34 15.37 -5.75
CA ASP A 26 -5.52 14.92 -6.49
C ASP A 26 -6.24 16.12 -7.15
N ALA A 27 -6.44 17.21 -6.45
CA ALA A 27 -7.01 18.44 -7.00
C ALA A 27 -6.12 19.06 -8.11
N ALA A 28 -4.80 18.88 -8.03
CA ALA A 28 -3.84 19.29 -9.05
C ALA A 28 -3.78 18.35 -10.27
N GLY A 29 -4.59 17.26 -10.29
CA GLY A 29 -4.67 16.34 -11.41
C GLY A 29 -3.50 15.34 -11.51
N GLN A 30 -2.73 15.14 -10.43
CA GLN A 30 -1.61 14.20 -10.41
C GLN A 30 -2.06 12.73 -10.33
N PHE A 31 -3.31 12.49 -9.97
CA PHE A 31 -3.86 11.14 -9.84
C PHE A 31 -4.37 10.57 -11.16
N HIS A 32 -4.08 9.32 -11.40
CA HIS A 32 -4.58 8.56 -12.55
C HIS A 32 -5.16 7.21 -12.09
N ALA A 33 -5.98 6.59 -12.96
CA ALA A 33 -6.51 5.26 -12.66
C ALA A 33 -5.37 4.24 -12.54
N ALA A 34 -5.39 3.45 -11.47
CA ALA A 34 -4.38 2.42 -11.28
C ALA A 34 -4.55 1.30 -12.31
N GLY A 35 -3.43 0.86 -12.88
CA GLY A 35 -3.39 -0.25 -13.83
C GLY A 35 -3.03 -1.58 -13.17
N ILE A 36 -3.41 -2.69 -13.81
CA ILE A 36 -3.01 -4.06 -13.46
C ILE A 36 -1.99 -4.54 -14.47
N GLY A 37 -0.92 -5.19 -14.00
CA GLY A 37 0.18 -5.67 -14.86
C GLY A 37 1.37 -4.71 -14.89
N ARG A 38 2.40 -5.05 -15.70
CA ARG A 38 3.64 -4.27 -15.81
C ARG A 38 3.89 -3.79 -17.23
N GLY A 39 4.46 -2.59 -17.37
CA GLY A 39 4.93 -2.04 -18.64
C GLY A 39 3.83 -2.03 -19.71
N ALA A 40 4.14 -2.46 -20.94
CA ALA A 40 3.20 -2.49 -22.05
C ALA A 40 2.00 -3.46 -21.88
N ALA A 41 2.05 -4.35 -20.88
CA ALA A 41 0.94 -5.28 -20.54
C ALA A 41 0.01 -4.69 -19.46
N GLN A 42 0.24 -3.46 -19.00
CA GLN A 42 -0.63 -2.81 -18.00
C GLN A 42 -2.02 -2.54 -18.60
N GLN A 43 -3.06 -3.04 -17.93
CA GLN A 43 -4.46 -2.83 -18.32
C GLN A 43 -5.23 -2.15 -17.19
N ILE A 44 -6.07 -1.18 -17.54
CA ILE A 44 -7.01 -0.57 -16.59
C ILE A 44 -8.27 -1.44 -16.56
N ARG A 45 -8.44 -2.22 -15.48
CA ARG A 45 -9.64 -3.04 -15.24
C ARG A 45 -10.29 -2.60 -13.94
N ARG A 46 -11.10 -1.55 -13.99
CA ARG A 46 -11.79 -0.96 -12.82
C ARG A 46 -12.62 -1.97 -12.02
N GLN A 47 -13.08 -3.04 -12.62
CA GLN A 47 -13.81 -4.13 -11.95
C GLN A 47 -12.91 -4.97 -11.04
N ILE A 48 -11.58 -4.96 -11.27
CA ILE A 48 -10.60 -5.74 -10.50
C ILE A 48 -9.84 -4.81 -9.55
N ARG A 49 -9.48 -3.60 -10.01
CA ARG A 49 -8.75 -2.58 -9.25
C ARG A 49 -9.36 -1.20 -9.50
N GLY A 50 -9.97 -0.63 -8.47
CA GLY A 50 -10.78 0.59 -8.58
C GLY A 50 -10.17 1.85 -7.98
N ASP A 51 -8.88 1.84 -7.61
CA ASP A 51 -8.21 3.02 -7.06
C ASP A 51 -7.72 3.99 -8.14
N ARG A 52 -7.64 5.26 -7.76
CA ARG A 52 -6.81 6.29 -8.39
C ARG A 52 -5.53 6.43 -7.57
N MET A 53 -4.41 6.68 -8.22
CA MET A 53 -3.11 6.71 -7.57
C MET A 53 -2.21 7.83 -8.08
N ALA A 54 -1.26 8.25 -7.23
CA ALA A 54 -0.13 9.09 -7.60
C ALA A 54 1.13 8.57 -6.88
N TRP A 55 2.23 8.37 -7.62
CA TRP A 55 3.50 7.96 -7.03
C TRP A 55 4.04 9.02 -6.09
N LEU A 56 4.48 8.60 -4.90
CA LEU A 56 5.16 9.48 -3.96
C LEU A 56 6.52 9.91 -4.54
N ASN A 57 6.91 11.13 -4.25
CA ASN A 57 8.21 11.67 -4.60
C ASN A 57 8.74 12.57 -3.46
N ASP A 58 10.01 12.91 -3.50
CA ASP A 58 10.69 13.71 -2.48
C ASP A 58 10.47 15.22 -2.62
N GLU A 59 9.82 15.67 -3.69
CA GLU A 59 9.41 17.06 -3.87
C GLU A 59 8.17 17.42 -3.03
N TRP A 60 7.40 16.42 -2.62
CA TRP A 60 6.21 16.57 -1.77
C TRP A 60 6.60 16.40 -0.30
N PRO A 61 6.50 17.46 0.53
CA PRO A 61 7.10 17.46 1.87
C PRO A 61 6.60 16.35 2.81
N ALA A 62 5.30 16.05 2.81
CA ALA A 62 4.77 14.98 3.66
C ALA A 62 5.16 13.61 3.12
N ALA A 63 5.12 13.41 1.80
CA ALA A 63 5.61 12.20 1.15
C ALA A 63 7.10 11.97 1.42
N ALA A 64 7.94 13.00 1.33
CA ALA A 64 9.37 12.91 1.63
C ALA A 64 9.62 12.44 3.07
N ALA A 65 8.89 12.99 4.06
CA ALA A 65 9.00 12.56 5.45
C ALA A 65 8.56 11.10 5.64
N TYR A 66 7.50 10.67 4.97
CA TYR A 66 7.05 9.28 4.98
C TYR A 66 8.06 8.33 4.32
N LEU A 67 8.58 8.69 3.16
CA LEU A 67 9.58 7.90 2.44
C LEU A 67 10.84 7.69 3.28
N GLN A 68 11.32 8.74 4.00
CA GLN A 68 12.45 8.63 4.92
C GLN A 68 12.14 7.65 6.07
N LEU A 69 10.97 7.74 6.69
CA LEU A 69 10.55 6.84 7.77
C LEU A 69 10.51 5.37 7.28
N MET A 70 10.03 5.15 6.07
CA MET A 70 9.97 3.81 5.49
C MET A 70 11.34 3.28 5.05
N ASP A 71 12.26 4.16 4.66
CA ASP A 71 13.65 3.77 4.40
C ASP A 71 14.37 3.36 5.69
N ASP A 72 14.14 4.06 6.79
CA ASP A 72 14.66 3.68 8.11
C ASP A 72 14.14 2.29 8.54
N LEU A 73 12.84 2.03 8.35
CA LEU A 73 12.24 0.72 8.59
C LEU A 73 12.87 -0.36 7.70
N ARG A 74 13.05 -0.08 6.41
CA ARG A 74 13.72 -0.99 5.45
C ARG A 74 15.12 -1.36 5.92
N GLN A 75 15.91 -0.36 6.35
CA GLN A 75 17.26 -0.59 6.86
C GLN A 75 17.25 -1.43 8.14
N GLN A 76 16.29 -1.17 9.05
CA GLN A 76 16.13 -1.97 10.25
C GLN A 76 15.79 -3.44 9.95
N LEU A 77 14.85 -3.68 9.02
CA LEU A 77 14.48 -5.02 8.56
C LEU A 77 15.69 -5.75 7.96
N ASN A 78 16.51 -5.06 7.18
CA ASN A 78 17.76 -5.65 6.67
C ASN A 78 18.74 -6.03 7.78
N ARG A 79 18.91 -5.18 8.79
CA ARG A 79 19.83 -5.46 9.91
C ARG A 79 19.38 -6.64 10.77
N THR A 80 18.06 -6.80 10.93
CA THR A 80 17.49 -7.81 11.84
C THR A 80 17.15 -9.13 11.15
N HIS A 81 16.78 -9.08 9.86
CA HIS A 81 16.25 -10.23 9.14
C HIS A 81 17.02 -10.59 7.87
N PHE A 82 18.07 -9.83 7.50
CA PHE A 82 18.95 -10.08 6.34
C PHE A 82 18.19 -10.23 5.02
N LEU A 83 17.16 -9.38 4.79
CA LEU A 83 16.22 -9.52 3.67
C LEU A 83 16.77 -9.02 2.33
N GLY A 84 17.88 -8.29 2.31
CA GLY A 84 18.49 -7.75 1.09
C GLY A 84 17.64 -6.70 0.37
N LEU A 85 16.81 -5.96 1.12
CA LEU A 85 15.91 -4.92 0.58
C LEU A 85 16.74 -3.71 0.14
N ALA A 86 16.64 -3.31 -1.13
CA ALA A 86 17.45 -2.27 -1.74
C ALA A 86 16.76 -0.91 -1.78
N GLU A 87 15.48 -0.89 -2.12
CA GLU A 87 14.72 0.35 -2.36
C GLU A 87 13.29 0.23 -1.85
N TYR A 88 12.64 1.37 -1.68
CA TYR A 88 11.22 1.48 -1.35
C TYR A 88 10.52 2.33 -2.39
N GLU A 89 9.45 1.81 -2.98
CA GLU A 89 8.55 2.53 -3.87
C GLU A 89 7.13 2.57 -3.25
N ALA A 90 6.44 3.69 -3.36
CA ALA A 90 5.08 3.81 -2.80
C ALA A 90 4.24 4.82 -3.58
N HIS A 91 2.94 4.67 -3.50
CA HIS A 91 1.99 5.61 -4.08
C HIS A 91 0.83 5.90 -3.12
N TYR A 92 0.25 7.08 -3.23
CA TYR A 92 -1.07 7.36 -2.70
C TYR A 92 -2.11 6.52 -3.44
N ALA A 93 -3.09 6.00 -2.72
CA ALA A 93 -4.23 5.26 -3.27
C ALA A 93 -5.55 5.83 -2.71
N CYS A 94 -6.45 6.19 -3.61
CA CYS A 94 -7.79 6.69 -3.30
C CYS A 94 -8.81 5.76 -3.93
N TYR A 95 -9.60 5.09 -3.09
CA TYR A 95 -10.72 4.25 -3.48
C TYR A 95 -12.02 5.02 -3.27
N GLU A 96 -12.79 5.22 -4.35
CA GLU A 96 -14.12 5.79 -4.27
C GLU A 96 -15.11 4.81 -3.60
N PRO A 97 -16.23 5.29 -3.04
CA PRO A 97 -17.25 4.42 -2.47
C PRO A 97 -17.65 3.28 -3.42
N GLY A 98 -17.71 2.06 -2.91
CA GLY A 98 -18.01 0.85 -3.66
C GLY A 98 -16.84 0.25 -4.44
N SER A 99 -15.69 0.93 -4.48
CA SER A 99 -14.47 0.42 -5.14
C SER A 99 -13.65 -0.44 -4.20
N GLY A 100 -12.90 -1.37 -4.77
CA GLY A 100 -11.98 -2.25 -4.06
C GLY A 100 -10.85 -2.75 -4.96
N TYR A 101 -10.10 -3.73 -4.47
CA TYR A 101 -9.10 -4.43 -5.25
C TYR A 101 -9.21 -5.94 -4.97
N GLY A 102 -9.51 -6.72 -6.00
CA GLY A 102 -9.73 -8.15 -5.87
C GLY A 102 -8.50 -8.92 -5.36
N ARG A 103 -8.72 -10.11 -4.82
CA ARG A 103 -7.69 -10.97 -4.20
C ARG A 103 -6.51 -11.21 -5.14
N HIS A 104 -5.30 -10.91 -4.67
CA HIS A 104 -4.05 -11.05 -5.42
C HIS A 104 -2.86 -11.23 -4.46
N VAL A 105 -1.69 -11.49 -5.04
CA VAL A 105 -0.36 -11.35 -4.41
C VAL A 105 0.42 -10.28 -5.17
N ASP A 106 1.26 -9.51 -4.47
CA ASP A 106 1.97 -8.36 -5.07
C ASP A 106 3.17 -8.77 -5.93
N ARG A 107 3.72 -9.93 -5.65
CA ARG A 107 4.83 -10.50 -6.41
C ARG A 107 4.31 -11.58 -7.35
N HIS A 108 4.29 -11.26 -8.64
CA HIS A 108 4.04 -12.28 -9.64
C HIS A 108 5.29 -13.16 -9.84
N ALA A 109 5.06 -14.45 -10.21
CA ALA A 109 6.14 -15.33 -10.62
C ALA A 109 7.00 -14.66 -11.70
N THR A 110 8.30 -14.56 -11.46
CA THR A 110 9.22 -13.89 -12.38
C THR A 110 9.37 -14.70 -13.66
N THR A 111 9.26 -14.02 -14.78
CA THR A 111 9.82 -14.54 -16.04
C THR A 111 11.33 -14.61 -15.85
N PRO A 112 11.99 -15.76 -16.13
CA PRO A 112 13.44 -15.85 -16.07
C PRO A 112 14.08 -14.77 -16.97
N GLY A 113 14.99 -13.95 -16.42
CA GLY A 113 15.68 -12.87 -17.14
C GLY A 113 15.14 -11.46 -16.94
N GLY A 114 14.13 -11.23 -16.10
CA GLY A 114 13.64 -9.88 -15.76
C GLY A 114 14.52 -9.19 -14.74
N GLY A 115 15.49 -8.40 -15.20
CA GLY A 115 16.48 -7.68 -14.39
C GLY A 115 15.94 -6.43 -13.71
N GLN A 116 14.99 -6.56 -12.82
CA GLN A 116 14.62 -5.53 -11.84
C GLN A 116 14.24 -6.19 -10.53
N GLY A 117 14.78 -5.71 -9.43
CA GLY A 117 14.59 -6.25 -8.08
C GLY A 117 13.12 -6.58 -7.76
N GLN A 118 12.92 -7.67 -7.05
CA GLN A 118 11.59 -8.20 -6.80
C GLN A 118 10.97 -7.56 -5.55
N ARG A 119 9.66 -7.39 -5.52
CA ARG A 119 8.93 -6.99 -4.31
C ARG A 119 9.09 -8.08 -3.26
N GLY A 120 9.73 -7.75 -2.15
CA GLY A 120 9.95 -8.66 -1.01
C GLY A 120 8.94 -8.43 0.10
N ILE A 121 8.71 -7.17 0.44
CA ILE A 121 7.79 -6.74 1.50
C ILE A 121 6.81 -5.72 0.92
N SER A 122 5.53 -5.95 1.20
CA SER A 122 4.44 -5.01 0.91
C SER A 122 4.05 -4.24 2.16
N THR A 123 3.62 -3.01 1.98
CA THR A 123 3.15 -2.14 3.04
C THR A 123 1.86 -1.45 2.64
N VAL A 124 0.94 -1.30 3.58
CA VAL A 124 -0.25 -0.46 3.44
C VAL A 124 -0.36 0.42 4.67
N CYS A 125 -0.38 1.73 4.48
CA CYS A 125 -0.55 2.71 5.55
C CYS A 125 -1.82 3.53 5.32
N TYR A 126 -2.67 3.65 6.34
CA TYR A 126 -3.97 4.30 6.19
C TYR A 126 -3.94 5.77 6.56
N LEU A 127 -4.58 6.60 5.72
CA LEU A 127 -4.66 8.05 5.84
C LEU A 127 -6.08 8.56 6.08
N ASN A 128 -7.02 7.69 6.40
CA ASN A 128 -8.41 8.04 6.63
C ASN A 128 -8.58 9.00 7.82
N GLU A 129 -9.78 9.55 7.98
CA GLU A 129 -10.09 10.32 9.18
C GLU A 129 -9.96 9.44 10.43
N PRO A 130 -9.66 10.02 11.61
CA PRO A 130 -9.75 9.31 12.87
C PRO A 130 -11.14 8.67 13.04
N GLU A 131 -11.20 7.52 13.73
CA GLU A 131 -12.45 6.82 14.00
C GLU A 131 -13.15 6.31 12.72
N TRP A 132 -12.53 5.31 12.07
CA TRP A 132 -13.18 4.64 10.94
C TRP A 132 -14.41 3.86 11.42
N PRO A 133 -15.63 4.15 10.90
CA PRO A 133 -16.83 3.48 11.35
C PRO A 133 -16.79 1.97 11.08
N ALA A 134 -17.24 1.16 12.03
CA ALA A 134 -17.19 -0.29 11.92
C ALA A 134 -18.05 -0.85 10.76
N ASP A 135 -19.07 -0.12 10.34
CA ASP A 135 -19.97 -0.45 9.24
C ASP A 135 -19.56 0.16 7.89
N ALA A 136 -18.44 0.88 7.85
CA ALA A 136 -17.97 1.55 6.64
C ALA A 136 -17.35 0.59 5.61
N GLY A 137 -16.94 -0.61 6.01
CA GLY A 137 -16.20 -1.53 5.15
C GLY A 137 -14.78 -1.04 4.86
N GLY A 138 -14.21 -1.41 3.72
CA GLY A 138 -12.88 -0.95 3.28
C GLY A 138 -11.71 -1.65 3.93
N GLU A 139 -11.94 -2.73 4.65
CA GLU A 139 -10.88 -3.50 5.31
C GLU A 139 -9.89 -4.06 4.28
N LEU A 140 -8.66 -4.23 4.70
CA LEU A 140 -7.71 -5.09 4.02
C LEU A 140 -7.92 -6.52 4.53
N ALA A 141 -8.40 -7.39 3.67
CA ALA A 141 -8.51 -8.81 3.98
C ALA A 141 -7.19 -9.50 3.63
N LEU A 142 -6.56 -10.12 4.62
CA LEU A 142 -5.36 -10.92 4.50
C LEU A 142 -5.72 -12.40 4.58
N TYR A 143 -5.10 -13.22 3.74
CA TYR A 143 -5.32 -14.66 3.64
C TYR A 143 -4.03 -15.42 3.98
N PRO A 144 -3.72 -15.61 5.29
CA PRO A 144 -2.48 -16.29 5.70
C PRO A 144 -2.44 -17.76 5.25
N ASN A 145 -3.59 -18.36 5.04
CA ASN A 145 -3.81 -19.69 4.48
C ASN A 145 -5.20 -19.76 3.81
N GLU A 146 -5.60 -20.94 3.33
CA GLU A 146 -6.88 -21.11 2.62
C GLU A 146 -8.12 -21.02 3.52
N VAL A 147 -7.95 -21.15 4.84
CA VAL A 147 -9.06 -21.23 5.81
C VAL A 147 -9.27 -19.92 6.56
N GLU A 148 -8.18 -19.23 6.87
CA GLU A 148 -8.22 -18.02 7.71
C GLU A 148 -8.30 -16.76 6.86
N THR A 149 -9.18 -15.86 7.26
CA THR A 149 -9.26 -14.49 6.74
C THR A 149 -9.14 -13.53 7.90
N LEU A 150 -8.13 -12.66 7.84
CA LEU A 150 -7.96 -11.56 8.79
C LEU A 150 -8.36 -10.26 8.11
N LYS A 151 -9.30 -9.54 8.70
CA LYS A 151 -9.72 -8.22 8.23
C LYS A 151 -9.08 -7.13 9.09
N VAL A 152 -8.39 -6.19 8.45
CA VAL A 152 -7.75 -5.05 9.08
C VAL A 152 -8.54 -3.80 8.72
N ALA A 153 -9.16 -3.17 9.71
CA ALA A 153 -9.85 -1.90 9.52
C ALA A 153 -8.86 -0.81 9.08
N PRO A 154 -9.26 0.07 8.13
CA PRO A 154 -8.34 1.08 7.60
C PRO A 154 -8.24 2.31 8.50
N GLU A 155 -7.90 2.10 9.78
CA GLU A 155 -7.75 3.13 10.79
C GLU A 155 -6.53 4.01 10.54
N ALA A 156 -6.70 5.31 10.71
CA ALA A 156 -5.68 6.32 10.50
C ALA A 156 -4.35 6.02 11.21
N GLY A 157 -3.25 6.08 10.50
CA GLY A 157 -1.90 5.86 11.03
C GLY A 157 -1.51 4.40 11.23
N THR A 158 -2.40 3.44 11.01
CA THR A 158 -2.05 2.02 11.04
C THR A 158 -1.21 1.64 9.84
N LEU A 159 -0.09 0.93 10.07
CA LEU A 159 0.75 0.33 9.04
C LEU A 159 0.58 -1.19 9.07
N VAL A 160 0.29 -1.78 7.91
CA VAL A 160 0.30 -3.22 7.68
C VAL A 160 1.53 -3.55 6.84
N VAL A 161 2.35 -4.49 7.30
CA VAL A 161 3.57 -4.95 6.62
C VAL A 161 3.45 -6.45 6.39
N PHE A 162 3.69 -6.90 5.17
CA PHE A 162 3.53 -8.32 4.86
C PHE A 162 4.42 -8.78 3.68
N ARG A 163 4.60 -10.08 3.55
CA ARG A 163 5.37 -10.68 2.47
C ARG A 163 4.64 -10.54 1.14
N SER A 164 5.32 -9.96 0.14
CA SER A 164 4.75 -9.70 -1.18
C SER A 164 4.52 -10.96 -2.02
N ASP A 165 5.25 -12.05 -1.71
CA ASP A 165 5.30 -13.27 -2.54
C ASP A 165 4.30 -14.34 -2.13
N THR A 166 3.87 -14.35 -0.87
CA THR A 166 3.08 -15.45 -0.31
C THR A 166 1.76 -15.04 0.29
N LEU A 167 1.61 -13.77 0.70
CA LEU A 167 0.37 -13.34 1.34
C LEU A 167 -0.64 -12.82 0.33
N ALA A 168 -1.64 -13.62 0.03
CA ALA A 168 -2.80 -13.16 -0.73
C ALA A 168 -3.61 -12.16 0.09
N HIS A 169 -4.07 -11.10 -0.57
CA HIS A 169 -4.85 -10.05 0.08
C HIS A 169 -5.80 -9.38 -0.90
N GLU A 170 -6.78 -8.65 -0.37
CA GLU A 170 -7.70 -7.83 -1.15
C GLU A 170 -8.14 -6.61 -0.36
N VAL A 171 -8.55 -5.55 -1.08
CA VAL A 171 -9.20 -4.37 -0.50
C VAL A 171 -10.70 -4.52 -0.68
N LEU A 172 -11.42 -4.65 0.43
CA LEU A 172 -12.88 -4.72 0.42
C LEU A 172 -13.48 -3.35 0.11
N PRO A 173 -14.65 -3.29 -0.58
CA PRO A 173 -15.33 -2.04 -0.82
C PRO A 173 -15.72 -1.33 0.47
N ALA A 174 -15.62 0.01 0.46
CA ALA A 174 -16.11 0.87 1.53
C ALA A 174 -17.33 1.67 1.05
N ASN A 175 -18.19 2.11 1.99
CA ASN A 175 -19.28 3.01 1.68
C ASN A 175 -18.89 4.50 1.66
N ARG A 176 -17.61 4.79 1.81
CA ARG A 176 -16.99 6.12 1.84
C ARG A 176 -15.61 6.10 1.18
N PRO A 177 -15.04 7.27 0.81
CA PRO A 177 -13.68 7.32 0.29
C PRO A 177 -12.68 6.71 1.26
N ARG A 178 -11.77 5.85 0.75
CA ARG A 178 -10.72 5.17 1.51
C ARG A 178 -9.35 5.59 1.00
N LEU A 179 -8.58 6.20 1.88
CA LEU A 179 -7.27 6.78 1.58
C LEU A 179 -6.16 5.96 2.22
N SER A 180 -5.14 5.65 1.45
CA SER A 180 -3.97 4.92 1.94
C SER A 180 -2.72 5.24 1.12
N ILE A 181 -1.57 4.77 1.63
CA ILE A 181 -0.33 4.63 0.87
C ILE A 181 -0.08 3.14 0.73
N ALA A 182 0.08 2.66 -0.50
CA ALA A 182 0.55 1.31 -0.80
C ALA A 182 2.00 1.38 -1.27
N GLY A 183 2.86 0.48 -0.75
CA GLY A 183 4.27 0.53 -1.07
C GLY A 183 4.95 -0.84 -1.01
N TRP A 184 6.15 -0.90 -1.58
CA TRP A 184 6.92 -2.14 -1.68
C TRP A 184 8.40 -1.89 -1.43
N MET A 185 8.97 -2.70 -0.54
CA MET A 185 10.41 -2.83 -0.41
C MET A 185 10.90 -3.91 -1.38
N ARG A 186 11.84 -3.54 -2.25
CA ARG A 186 12.32 -4.40 -3.33
C ARG A 186 13.73 -4.92 -3.01
N THR A 187 14.01 -6.17 -3.38
CA THR A 187 15.35 -6.74 -3.29
C THR A 187 16.22 -6.25 -4.45
N ARG A 188 17.54 -6.35 -4.31
CA ARG A 188 18.46 -6.30 -5.45
C ARG A 188 18.28 -7.57 -6.29
N ASP A 189 18.55 -7.45 -7.57
CA ASP A 189 18.64 -8.62 -8.47
C ASP A 189 19.75 -9.56 -8.04
#